data_9d26f7940b40c80588388b96959a2196
#
_entry.id   9d26f7940b40c80588388b96959a2196
#
_cell.length_a   1.000
_cell.length_b   1.000
_cell.length_c   1.000
_cell.angle_alpha   90.00
_cell.angle_beta   90.00
_cell.angle_gamma   90.00
#
_symmetry.space_group_name_H-M   'P 1'
#
loop_
_entity.id
_entity.type
_entity.pdbx_description
1 polymer ?
#
loop_
_entity_poly.entity_id
_entity_poly.type
_entity_poly.pdbx_seq_one_letter_code
_entity_poly.pdbx_strand_id
1 'polypeptide(L)'
;MNTNKTASSPLDEALSLTSEWDKVFPQSDRVEHRKVTFHNHFGLTLAADLYMPKGATGKLPAIAVCGLFGGVKEQSSGLYAQTLAERGFITLAFDPSFTGESGGHPRDVFSLDINTEDFQAAVDYLCNLDGVDPARVGILGICGWGGIALNAAANDPRIKAVVASTMYDMPRIGAWGYNDSGTADDRYRAKQEIADLRTSEYAAGLTKHAFTTIPVDQLTGKEPDFVRQYSEYYKAPRGYHPRSVNSNLGWMQQAMTGWMNNALLSHPEDLHAPVLIVHGEKAHSRYMGEDIYRRLKGDNKQLLIVPGATHTDLYDQTDKIPFDRIADFYRTNLK
;
A
#
# COMPACT_ATOMS: atom_id res chain seq x y z
N MET A 1 39.93 22.84 -10.40
CA MET A 1 39.31 22.00 -11.41
C MET A 1 37.96 21.55 -10.88
N ASN A 2 36.89 22.23 -11.26
CA ASN A 2 35.54 21.85 -10.94
C ASN A 2 35.12 20.72 -11.91
N THR A 3 35.19 19.49 -11.47
CA THR A 3 34.51 18.40 -12.18
C THR A 3 33.04 18.49 -11.84
N ASN A 4 32.24 19.12 -12.73
CA ASN A 4 30.81 18.95 -12.76
C ASN A 4 30.54 17.44 -12.94
N LYS A 5 30.30 16.70 -11.85
CA LYS A 5 29.67 15.40 -11.94
C LYS A 5 28.26 15.68 -12.43
N THR A 6 28.00 15.44 -13.71
CA THR A 6 26.67 15.33 -14.22
C THR A 6 25.93 14.28 -13.40
N ALA A 7 24.80 14.67 -12.79
CA ALA A 7 23.94 13.71 -12.13
C ALA A 7 23.63 12.59 -13.13
N SER A 8 23.94 11.34 -12.77
CA SER A 8 23.53 10.20 -13.58
C SER A 8 22.01 10.12 -13.55
N SER A 9 21.39 9.98 -14.73
CA SER A 9 19.98 9.56 -14.79
C SER A 9 19.82 8.26 -14.01
N PRO A 10 18.69 8.06 -13.31
CA PRO A 10 18.35 6.75 -12.75
C PRO A 10 18.52 5.68 -13.84
N LEU A 11 19.06 4.53 -13.50
CA LEU A 11 19.15 3.41 -14.43
C LEU A 11 17.72 3.00 -14.78
N ASP A 12 17.31 3.18 -16.03
CA ASP A 12 16.02 2.70 -16.51
C ASP A 12 16.03 1.17 -16.50
N GLU A 13 15.44 0.56 -15.49
CA GLU A 13 15.16 -0.86 -15.49
C GLU A 13 14.02 -1.12 -16.49
N ALA A 14 14.30 -1.94 -17.51
CA ALA A 14 13.28 -2.31 -18.48
C ALA A 14 12.25 -3.24 -17.84
N LEU A 15 11.06 -2.70 -17.53
CA LEU A 15 9.95 -3.45 -16.96
C LEU A 15 9.13 -4.14 -18.05
N SER A 16 8.65 -5.37 -17.77
CA SER A 16 7.70 -6.07 -18.61
C SER A 16 6.27 -5.74 -18.18
N LEU A 17 5.66 -4.75 -18.83
CA LEU A 17 4.31 -4.30 -18.51
C LEU A 17 3.26 -5.02 -19.38
N THR A 18 2.19 -5.50 -18.74
CA THR A 18 1.03 -6.06 -19.44
C THR A 18 0.20 -4.96 -20.08
N SER A 19 -0.10 -5.08 -21.37
CA SER A 19 -0.91 -4.11 -22.11
C SER A 19 -2.42 -4.34 -21.98
N GLU A 20 -2.84 -5.56 -21.61
CA GLU A 20 -4.24 -5.95 -21.49
C GLU A 20 -4.86 -5.51 -20.16
N TRP A 21 -6.20 -5.46 -20.11
CA TRP A 21 -6.94 -5.25 -18.87
C TRP A 21 -7.01 -6.55 -18.08
N ASP A 22 -6.05 -6.77 -17.21
CA ASP A 22 -5.92 -7.96 -16.36
C ASP A 22 -6.32 -7.73 -14.90
N LYS A 23 -7.11 -6.68 -14.65
CA LYS A 23 -7.55 -6.29 -13.32
C LYS A 23 -8.72 -7.13 -12.83
N VAL A 24 -8.80 -7.35 -11.52
CA VAL A 24 -9.88 -8.12 -10.88
C VAL A 24 -11.20 -7.33 -10.74
N PHE A 25 -11.28 -6.17 -11.35
CA PHE A 25 -12.49 -5.33 -11.39
C PHE A 25 -12.76 -4.86 -12.82
N PRO A 26 -14.01 -4.52 -13.17
CA PRO A 26 -14.37 -4.09 -14.51
C PRO A 26 -13.78 -2.72 -14.84
N GLN A 27 -13.44 -2.53 -16.12
CA GLN A 27 -12.99 -1.24 -16.64
C GLN A 27 -14.17 -0.25 -16.70
N SER A 28 -13.94 0.97 -16.23
CA SER A 28 -14.92 2.05 -16.34
C SER A 28 -14.83 2.75 -17.70
N ASP A 29 -15.98 3.07 -18.26
CA ASP A 29 -16.09 3.89 -19.48
C ASP A 29 -15.97 5.40 -19.20
N ARG A 30 -16.00 5.84 -17.95
CA ARG A 30 -15.92 7.23 -17.50
C ARG A 30 -14.50 7.75 -17.29
N VAL A 31 -13.49 6.88 -17.34
CA VAL A 31 -12.09 7.24 -17.12
C VAL A 31 -11.21 6.82 -18.28
N GLU A 32 -10.14 7.56 -18.49
CA GLU A 32 -9.01 7.15 -19.32
C GLU A 32 -8.01 6.42 -18.44
N HIS A 33 -7.45 5.34 -18.96
CA HIS A 33 -6.47 4.53 -18.26
C HIS A 33 -5.23 4.35 -19.12
N ARG A 34 -4.05 4.46 -18.51
CA ARG A 34 -2.78 4.06 -19.14
C ARG A 34 -1.78 3.59 -18.10
N LYS A 35 -0.91 2.65 -18.47
CA LYS A 35 0.25 2.29 -17.65
C LYS A 35 1.35 3.33 -17.82
N VAL A 36 2.02 3.61 -16.71
CA VAL A 36 3.14 4.55 -16.62
C VAL A 36 4.22 3.98 -15.72
N THR A 37 5.42 4.52 -15.83
CA THR A 37 6.54 4.21 -14.94
C THR A 37 7.12 5.49 -14.36
N PHE A 38 7.68 5.40 -13.17
CA PHE A 38 8.43 6.47 -12.52
C PHE A 38 9.53 5.86 -11.64
N HIS A 39 10.43 6.69 -11.09
CA HIS A 39 11.56 6.21 -10.31
C HIS A 39 11.49 6.78 -8.90
N ASN A 40 11.88 5.95 -7.92
CA ASN A 40 12.14 6.44 -6.58
C ASN A 40 13.61 6.89 -6.43
N HIS A 41 13.95 7.55 -5.33
CA HIS A 41 15.31 8.04 -5.09
C HIS A 41 16.34 6.93 -4.75
N PHE A 42 15.88 5.70 -4.57
CA PHE A 42 16.75 4.51 -4.50
C PHE A 42 17.08 3.94 -5.88
N GLY A 43 16.60 4.58 -6.97
CA GLY A 43 16.88 4.16 -8.34
C GLY A 43 16.02 2.99 -8.82
N LEU A 44 14.96 2.64 -8.11
CA LEU A 44 14.03 1.59 -8.51
C LEU A 44 12.96 2.16 -9.45
N THR A 45 12.66 1.44 -10.53
CA THR A 45 11.58 1.77 -11.45
C THR A 45 10.28 1.18 -10.95
N LEU A 46 9.27 2.02 -10.78
CA LEU A 46 7.93 1.63 -10.33
C LEU A 46 6.95 1.62 -11.49
N ALA A 47 6.08 0.61 -11.51
CA ALA A 47 4.99 0.49 -12.47
C ALA A 47 3.67 0.95 -11.84
N ALA A 48 2.91 1.72 -12.60
CA ALA A 48 1.62 2.24 -12.15
C ALA A 48 0.56 2.28 -13.24
N ASP A 49 -0.68 2.30 -12.79
CA ASP A 49 -1.87 2.59 -13.59
C ASP A 49 -2.34 4.02 -13.28
N LEU A 50 -2.30 4.87 -14.29
CA LEU A 50 -2.81 6.24 -14.24
C LEU A 50 -4.25 6.26 -14.75
N TYR A 51 -5.17 6.82 -13.94
CA TYR A 51 -6.56 7.01 -14.28
C TYR A 51 -6.90 8.50 -14.29
N MET A 52 -7.57 8.95 -15.36
CA MET A 52 -7.99 10.34 -15.52
C MET A 52 -9.46 10.41 -15.88
N PRO A 53 -10.23 11.37 -15.30
CA PRO A 53 -11.62 11.58 -15.72
C PRO A 53 -11.70 11.94 -17.20
N LYS A 54 -12.56 11.26 -17.98
CA LYS A 54 -12.76 11.61 -19.40
C LYS A 54 -13.34 13.02 -19.56
N GLY A 55 -12.77 13.78 -20.50
CA GLY A 55 -13.24 15.12 -20.81
C GLY A 55 -12.92 16.17 -19.74
N ALA A 56 -12.09 15.84 -18.77
CA ALA A 56 -11.64 16.81 -17.77
C ALA A 56 -10.80 17.93 -18.42
N THR A 57 -11.00 19.14 -17.94
CA THR A 57 -10.28 20.34 -18.39
C THR A 57 -9.62 21.05 -17.21
N GLY A 58 -8.52 21.73 -17.48
CA GLY A 58 -7.77 22.42 -16.44
C GLY A 58 -6.95 21.51 -15.54
N LYS A 59 -6.44 22.04 -14.44
CA LYS A 59 -5.64 21.28 -13.48
C LYS A 59 -6.54 20.71 -12.40
N LEU A 60 -6.41 19.41 -12.16
CA LEU A 60 -7.18 18.64 -11.19
C LEU A 60 -6.32 18.28 -9.96
N PRO A 61 -6.97 18.04 -8.80
CA PRO A 61 -6.32 17.40 -7.68
C PRO A 61 -5.95 15.95 -8.02
N ALA A 62 -4.87 15.45 -7.43
CA ALA A 62 -4.40 14.09 -7.70
C ALA A 62 -4.22 13.27 -6.43
N ILE A 63 -4.32 11.93 -6.56
CA ILE A 63 -4.21 10.98 -5.45
C ILE A 63 -3.34 9.80 -5.87
N ALA A 64 -2.23 9.56 -5.16
CA ALA A 64 -1.47 8.31 -5.28
C ALA A 64 -2.09 7.24 -4.38
N VAL A 65 -2.31 6.04 -4.93
CA VAL A 65 -3.00 4.93 -4.25
C VAL A 65 -2.11 3.70 -4.23
N CYS A 66 -1.90 3.11 -3.06
CA CYS A 66 -1.20 1.84 -2.91
C CYS A 66 -1.89 0.91 -1.89
N GLY A 67 -1.75 -0.35 -2.08
CA GLY A 67 -2.29 -1.43 -1.24
C GLY A 67 -2.67 -2.59 -2.13
N LEU A 68 -2.86 -3.73 -1.63
CA LEU A 68 -2.84 -4.31 -0.31
C LEU A 68 -1.41 -4.74 0.06
N PHE A 69 -1.13 -5.02 1.35
CA PHE A 69 0.13 -5.70 1.69
C PHE A 69 0.15 -7.10 1.05
N GLY A 70 1.03 -7.27 0.05
CA GLY A 70 1.08 -8.47 -0.78
C GLY A 70 0.08 -8.52 -1.92
N GLY A 71 -0.65 -7.44 -2.18
CA GLY A 71 -1.44 -7.25 -3.39
C GLY A 71 -0.67 -6.51 -4.48
N VAL A 72 -1.33 -6.30 -5.61
CA VAL A 72 -0.85 -5.54 -6.76
C VAL A 72 -1.87 -4.50 -7.20
N LYS A 73 -1.43 -3.54 -8.03
CA LYS A 73 -2.27 -2.44 -8.53
C LYS A 73 -3.50 -2.90 -9.34
N GLU A 74 -3.48 -4.12 -9.84
CA GLU A 74 -4.59 -4.76 -10.53
C GLU A 74 -5.72 -5.22 -9.60
N GLN A 75 -5.52 -5.10 -8.28
CA GLN A 75 -6.50 -5.45 -7.25
C GLN A 75 -7.13 -4.19 -6.62
N SER A 76 -7.23 -4.13 -5.31
CA SER A 76 -7.92 -3.09 -4.54
C SER A 76 -7.44 -1.67 -4.86
N SER A 77 -6.12 -1.42 -4.94
CA SER A 77 -5.62 -0.07 -5.20
C SER A 77 -6.05 0.49 -6.54
N GLY A 78 -6.10 -0.33 -7.59
CA GLY A 78 -6.63 0.07 -8.89
C GLY A 78 -8.14 0.32 -8.86
N LEU A 79 -8.91 -0.50 -8.14
CA LEU A 79 -10.35 -0.26 -7.93
C LEU A 79 -10.60 1.09 -7.25
N TYR A 80 -9.86 1.39 -6.18
CA TYR A 80 -9.97 2.67 -5.48
C TYR A 80 -9.57 3.83 -6.39
N ALA A 81 -8.46 3.68 -7.12
CA ALA A 81 -7.98 4.69 -8.04
C ALA A 81 -9.00 4.98 -9.15
N GLN A 82 -9.52 3.95 -9.83
CA GLN A 82 -10.55 4.11 -10.86
C GLN A 82 -11.79 4.78 -10.30
N THR A 83 -12.27 4.34 -9.14
CA THR A 83 -13.49 4.86 -8.52
C THR A 83 -13.36 6.33 -8.06
N LEU A 84 -12.17 6.74 -7.62
CA LEU A 84 -11.89 8.13 -7.30
C LEU A 84 -11.69 8.99 -8.57
N ALA A 85 -11.13 8.41 -9.64
CA ALA A 85 -11.05 9.11 -10.93
C ALA A 85 -12.45 9.40 -11.50
N GLU A 86 -13.39 8.48 -11.37
CA GLU A 86 -14.81 8.71 -11.72
C GLU A 86 -15.45 9.86 -10.94
N ARG A 87 -14.85 10.24 -9.81
CA ARG A 87 -15.28 11.33 -8.93
C ARG A 87 -14.53 12.64 -9.13
N GLY A 88 -13.70 12.72 -10.18
CA GLY A 88 -13.05 13.95 -10.61
C GLY A 88 -11.60 14.16 -10.15
N PHE A 89 -10.91 13.11 -9.71
CA PHE A 89 -9.49 13.16 -9.36
C PHE A 89 -8.62 12.52 -10.46
N ILE A 90 -7.40 12.99 -10.65
CA ILE A 90 -6.38 12.20 -11.32
C ILE A 90 -5.81 11.23 -10.29
N THR A 91 -5.74 9.93 -10.61
CA THR A 91 -5.29 8.93 -9.64
C THR A 91 -4.22 8.03 -10.22
N LEU A 92 -3.28 7.62 -9.37
CA LEU A 92 -2.15 6.78 -9.72
C LEU A 92 -2.12 5.56 -8.78
N ALA A 93 -2.52 4.39 -9.26
CA ALA A 93 -2.34 3.14 -8.50
C ALA A 93 -1.00 2.51 -8.88
N PHE A 94 -0.11 2.28 -7.92
CA PHE A 94 1.23 1.76 -8.21
C PHE A 94 1.52 0.45 -7.46
N ASP A 95 2.35 -0.40 -8.07
CA ASP A 95 3.00 -1.49 -7.38
C ASP A 95 4.20 -0.94 -6.61
N PRO A 96 4.36 -1.28 -5.33
CA PRO A 96 5.55 -0.87 -4.58
C PRO A 96 6.80 -1.58 -5.08
N SER A 97 7.96 -1.02 -4.78
CA SER A 97 9.26 -1.62 -5.06
C SER A 97 9.29 -3.11 -4.71
N PHE A 98 9.93 -3.92 -5.54
CA PHE A 98 10.12 -5.37 -5.40
C PHE A 98 8.90 -6.25 -5.65
N THR A 99 7.74 -5.67 -5.99
CA THR A 99 6.49 -6.44 -6.16
C THR A 99 5.78 -6.11 -7.49
N GLY A 100 4.85 -6.96 -7.89
CA GLY A 100 4.05 -6.76 -9.08
C GLY A 100 4.89 -6.55 -10.35
N GLU A 101 4.56 -5.52 -11.13
CA GLU A 101 5.30 -5.10 -12.31
C GLU A 101 6.44 -4.10 -12.00
N SER A 102 6.56 -3.62 -10.76
CA SER A 102 7.66 -2.74 -10.34
C SER A 102 8.98 -3.50 -10.25
N GLY A 103 10.07 -2.78 -10.42
CA GLY A 103 11.43 -3.31 -10.40
C GLY A 103 11.95 -3.65 -9.00
N GLY A 104 13.21 -4.04 -9.00
CA GLY A 104 13.96 -4.35 -7.78
C GLY A 104 14.13 -5.84 -7.51
N HIS A 105 15.30 -6.19 -6.99
CA HIS A 105 15.68 -7.55 -6.61
C HIS A 105 16.35 -7.59 -5.23
N PRO A 106 16.14 -8.69 -4.43
CA PRO A 106 15.25 -9.82 -4.73
C PRO A 106 13.78 -9.41 -4.75
N ARG A 107 12.93 -10.23 -5.37
CA ARG A 107 11.47 -9.99 -5.42
C ARG A 107 10.82 -10.25 -4.06
N ASP A 108 9.62 -9.72 -3.89
CA ASP A 108 8.74 -9.97 -2.74
C ASP A 108 9.38 -9.55 -1.40
N VAL A 109 10.09 -8.44 -1.43
CA VAL A 109 10.70 -7.80 -0.27
C VAL A 109 9.84 -6.61 0.16
N PHE A 110 9.66 -6.46 1.48
CA PHE A 110 9.11 -5.25 2.09
C PHE A 110 10.21 -4.51 2.84
N SER A 111 10.32 -3.22 2.60
CA SER A 111 11.21 -2.31 3.33
C SER A 111 10.43 -1.07 3.74
N LEU A 112 10.40 -0.77 5.04
CA LEU A 112 9.67 0.40 5.54
C LEU A 112 10.15 1.70 4.89
N ASP A 113 11.47 1.88 4.77
CA ASP A 113 12.08 3.09 4.24
C ASP A 113 11.83 3.22 2.73
N ILE A 114 12.14 2.17 1.95
CA ILE A 114 12.00 2.19 0.50
C ILE A 114 10.52 2.34 0.11
N ASN A 115 9.62 1.63 0.80
CA ASN A 115 8.21 1.68 0.45
C ASN A 115 7.51 2.97 0.96
N THR A 116 8.05 3.64 1.96
CA THR A 116 7.65 5.02 2.30
C THR A 116 8.06 5.98 1.19
N GLU A 117 9.29 5.85 0.68
CA GLU A 117 9.82 6.62 -0.45
C GLU A 117 9.01 6.36 -1.75
N ASP A 118 8.49 5.15 -1.98
CA ASP A 118 7.65 4.86 -3.14
C ASP A 118 6.42 5.77 -3.23
N PHE A 119 5.80 6.12 -2.08
CA PHE A 119 4.73 7.12 -2.04
C PHE A 119 5.23 8.53 -2.37
N GLN A 120 6.41 8.92 -1.86
CA GLN A 120 6.99 10.23 -2.14
C GLN A 120 7.35 10.36 -3.63
N ALA A 121 7.90 9.31 -4.23
CA ALA A 121 8.17 9.24 -5.66
C ALA A 121 6.88 9.30 -6.52
N ALA A 122 5.79 8.68 -6.06
CA ALA A 122 4.49 8.82 -6.71
C ALA A 122 3.98 10.28 -6.65
N VAL A 123 4.25 10.99 -5.54
CA VAL A 123 3.96 12.43 -5.41
C VAL A 123 4.85 13.24 -6.35
N ASP A 124 6.16 12.91 -6.48
CA ASP A 124 7.05 13.54 -7.45
C ASP A 124 6.50 13.43 -8.87
N TYR A 125 6.09 12.21 -9.26
CA TYR A 125 5.49 11.97 -10.57
C TYR A 125 4.23 12.80 -10.79
N LEU A 126 3.29 12.78 -9.83
CA LEU A 126 2.03 13.52 -9.94
C LEU A 126 2.23 15.03 -9.98
N CYS A 127 3.15 15.57 -9.18
CA CYS A 127 3.45 17.01 -9.17
C CYS A 127 4.04 17.51 -10.51
N ASN A 128 4.62 16.61 -11.32
CA ASN A 128 5.19 16.90 -12.62
C ASN A 128 4.30 16.45 -13.80
N LEU A 129 3.13 15.88 -13.53
CA LEU A 129 2.21 15.43 -14.57
C LEU A 129 1.34 16.58 -15.08
N ASP A 130 1.30 16.74 -16.40
CA ASP A 130 0.38 17.70 -17.05
C ASP A 130 -1.07 17.37 -16.66
N GLY A 131 -1.84 18.42 -16.31
CA GLY A 131 -3.22 18.31 -15.86
C GLY A 131 -3.37 18.14 -14.33
N VAL A 132 -2.29 17.92 -13.58
CA VAL A 132 -2.31 17.91 -12.12
C VAL A 132 -2.01 19.32 -11.56
N ASP A 133 -2.72 19.70 -10.50
CA ASP A 133 -2.35 20.81 -9.66
C ASP A 133 -1.39 20.32 -8.55
N PRO A 134 -0.09 20.67 -8.60
CA PRO A 134 0.89 20.18 -7.65
C PRO A 134 0.65 20.65 -6.20
N ALA A 135 -0.18 21.69 -6.00
CA ALA A 135 -0.58 22.12 -4.66
C ALA A 135 -1.73 21.28 -4.07
N ARG A 136 -2.32 20.36 -4.86
CA ARG A 136 -3.51 19.58 -4.51
C ARG A 136 -3.27 18.07 -4.68
N VAL A 137 -2.19 17.56 -4.07
CA VAL A 137 -1.84 16.13 -4.12
C VAL A 137 -2.12 15.48 -2.77
N GLY A 138 -2.86 14.37 -2.79
CA GLY A 138 -3.12 13.51 -1.65
C GLY A 138 -2.63 12.09 -1.89
N ILE A 139 -2.66 11.26 -0.86
CA ILE A 139 -2.34 9.83 -0.97
C ILE A 139 -3.37 8.97 -0.25
N LEU A 140 -3.52 7.72 -0.70
CA LEU A 140 -4.38 6.72 -0.11
C LEU A 140 -3.64 5.40 0.03
N GLY A 141 -3.63 4.86 1.23
CA GLY A 141 -3.09 3.53 1.51
C GLY A 141 -4.16 2.57 1.99
N ILE A 142 -4.08 1.30 1.56
CA ILE A 142 -5.04 0.26 1.93
C ILE A 142 -4.29 -0.87 2.65
N CYS A 143 -4.85 -1.39 3.75
CA CYS A 143 -4.26 -2.46 4.54
C CYS A 143 -2.88 -2.05 5.10
N GLY A 144 -1.82 -2.84 4.94
CA GLY A 144 -0.46 -2.48 5.36
C GLY A 144 0.03 -1.16 4.77
N TRP A 145 -0.38 -0.84 3.55
CA TRP A 145 -0.04 0.44 2.90
C TRP A 145 -0.78 1.63 3.49
N GLY A 146 -1.86 1.41 4.23
CA GLY A 146 -2.50 2.48 5.01
C GLY A 146 -1.57 3.04 6.08
N GLY A 147 -0.83 2.18 6.76
CA GLY A 147 0.21 2.60 7.70
C GLY A 147 1.37 3.31 7.02
N ILE A 148 1.86 2.77 5.89
CA ILE A 148 2.95 3.38 5.11
C ILE A 148 2.54 4.76 4.56
N ALA A 149 1.29 4.93 4.11
CA ALA A 149 0.78 6.22 3.67
C ALA A 149 0.82 7.28 4.79
N LEU A 150 0.45 6.90 6.02
CA LEU A 150 0.57 7.80 7.17
C LEU A 150 2.03 8.20 7.44
N ASN A 151 2.95 7.23 7.34
CA ASN A 151 4.38 7.47 7.50
C ASN A 151 4.93 8.39 6.40
N ALA A 152 4.52 8.19 5.15
CA ALA A 152 4.89 9.05 4.03
C ALA A 152 4.35 10.47 4.18
N ALA A 153 3.11 10.62 4.66
CA ALA A 153 2.51 11.94 4.90
C ALA A 153 3.16 12.72 6.06
N ALA A 154 3.75 12.02 7.03
CA ALA A 154 4.55 12.65 8.07
C ALA A 154 5.92 13.13 7.55
N ASN A 155 6.46 12.45 6.53
CA ASN A 155 7.77 12.78 5.95
C ASN A 155 7.71 13.80 4.80
N ASP A 156 6.59 13.91 4.10
CA ASP A 156 6.48 14.76 2.89
C ASP A 156 5.38 15.81 3.02
N PRO A 157 5.70 17.08 3.31
CA PRO A 157 4.73 18.16 3.44
C PRO A 157 3.98 18.53 2.15
N ARG A 158 4.38 18.01 0.98
CA ARG A 158 3.65 18.16 -0.28
C ARG A 158 2.36 17.35 -0.29
N ILE A 159 2.25 16.33 0.54
CA ILE A 159 1.04 15.54 0.74
C ILE A 159 0.04 16.36 1.52
N LYS A 160 -1.07 16.76 0.88
CA LYS A 160 -2.06 17.69 1.44
C LYS A 160 -3.23 17.00 2.14
N ALA A 161 -3.44 15.71 1.90
CA ALA A 161 -4.45 14.90 2.58
C ALA A 161 -4.09 13.42 2.47
N VAL A 162 -4.38 12.62 3.51
CA VAL A 162 -4.11 11.19 3.51
C VAL A 162 -5.32 10.40 3.99
N VAL A 163 -5.63 9.32 3.27
CA VAL A 163 -6.62 8.32 3.67
C VAL A 163 -5.93 7.00 3.95
N ALA A 164 -6.21 6.40 5.11
CA ALA A 164 -5.76 5.07 5.49
C ALA A 164 -6.97 4.15 5.63
N SER A 165 -7.22 3.33 4.60
CA SER A 165 -8.35 2.40 4.58
C SER A 165 -7.94 1.04 5.14
N THR A 166 -8.72 0.54 6.11
CA THR A 166 -8.52 -0.76 6.77
C THR A 166 -7.04 -1.04 7.13
N MET A 167 -6.38 -0.02 7.70
CA MET A 167 -4.94 0.03 7.86
C MET A 167 -4.38 -1.06 8.79
N TYR A 168 -3.11 -1.38 8.56
CA TYR A 168 -2.26 -2.19 9.43
C TYR A 168 -1.00 -1.42 9.84
N ASP A 169 -0.57 -1.68 11.07
CA ASP A 169 0.78 -1.37 11.52
C ASP A 169 1.65 -2.63 11.34
N MET A 170 2.30 -2.75 10.20
CA MET A 170 3.08 -3.94 9.84
C MET A 170 4.28 -4.15 10.76
N PRO A 171 5.07 -3.13 11.15
CA PRO A 171 6.10 -3.26 12.18
C PRO A 171 5.56 -3.78 13.51
N ARG A 172 4.42 -3.29 13.98
CA ARG A 172 3.79 -3.74 15.23
C ARG A 172 3.38 -5.20 15.17
N ILE A 173 2.75 -5.64 14.06
CA ILE A 173 2.40 -7.05 13.88
C ILE A 173 3.65 -7.93 13.87
N GLY A 174 4.71 -7.53 13.18
CA GLY A 174 5.97 -8.28 13.17
C GLY A 174 6.63 -8.36 14.55
N ALA A 175 6.48 -7.32 15.37
CA ALA A 175 7.11 -7.24 16.68
C ALA A 175 6.29 -7.90 17.81
N TRP A 176 4.97 -7.80 17.76
CA TRP A 176 4.09 -8.13 18.88
C TRP A 176 2.98 -9.13 18.53
N GLY A 177 2.88 -9.53 17.25
CA GLY A 177 1.82 -10.42 16.80
C GLY A 177 0.43 -9.78 16.80
N TYR A 178 -0.58 -10.60 16.54
CA TYR A 178 -1.97 -10.17 16.55
C TYR A 178 -2.46 -9.82 17.95
N ASN A 179 -3.14 -8.67 18.08
CA ASN A 179 -3.59 -8.11 19.37
C ASN A 179 -2.45 -7.90 20.39
N ASP A 180 -1.22 -7.69 19.91
CA ASP A 180 -0.04 -7.53 20.78
C ASP A 180 0.14 -8.68 21.76
N SER A 181 -0.23 -9.89 21.35
CA SER A 181 -0.20 -11.10 22.20
C SER A 181 1.20 -11.71 22.35
N GLY A 182 2.15 -11.30 21.52
CA GLY A 182 3.53 -11.79 21.55
C GLY A 182 4.37 -11.10 22.64
N THR A 183 5.38 -11.82 23.10
CA THR A 183 6.36 -11.35 24.09
C THR A 183 7.70 -10.96 23.44
N ALA A 184 8.59 -10.35 24.26
CA ALA A 184 9.97 -10.09 23.82
C ALA A 184 10.71 -11.40 23.52
N ASP A 185 10.44 -12.48 24.26
CA ASP A 185 11.05 -13.78 24.06
C ASP A 185 10.55 -14.44 22.76
N ASP A 186 9.26 -14.31 22.44
CA ASP A 186 8.71 -14.78 21.16
C ASP A 186 9.38 -14.08 19.98
N ARG A 187 9.52 -12.75 20.07
CA ARG A 187 10.19 -11.96 19.05
C ARG A 187 11.68 -12.33 18.94
N TYR A 188 12.36 -12.61 20.04
CA TYR A 188 13.77 -13.02 20.00
C TYR A 188 13.92 -14.40 19.35
N ARG A 189 13.05 -15.37 19.68
CA ARG A 189 13.04 -16.69 19.00
C ARG A 189 12.82 -16.56 17.51
N ALA A 190 11.84 -15.74 17.07
CA ALA A 190 11.60 -15.51 15.65
C ALA A 190 12.85 -14.92 14.95
N LYS A 191 13.58 -14.02 15.61
CA LYS A 191 14.86 -13.49 15.07
C LYS A 191 15.95 -14.55 14.99
N GLN A 192 16.03 -15.47 15.95
CA GLN A 192 16.97 -16.60 15.88
C GLN A 192 16.66 -17.52 14.69
N GLU A 193 15.39 -17.91 14.51
CA GLU A 193 14.95 -18.73 13.36
C GLU A 193 15.30 -18.07 12.02
N ILE A 194 15.07 -16.75 11.89
CA ILE A 194 15.43 -16.00 10.68
C ILE A 194 16.97 -15.95 10.51
N ALA A 195 17.74 -15.81 11.58
CA ALA A 195 19.20 -15.80 11.50
C ALA A 195 19.76 -17.15 11.04
N ASP A 196 19.21 -18.26 11.54
CA ASP A 196 19.57 -19.62 11.11
C ASP A 196 19.20 -19.85 9.64
N LEU A 197 18.00 -19.41 9.23
CA LEU A 197 17.58 -19.44 7.84
C LEU A 197 18.54 -18.66 6.95
N ARG A 198 18.88 -17.42 7.31
CA ARG A 198 19.83 -16.59 6.55
C ARG A 198 21.17 -17.29 6.34
N THR A 199 21.69 -17.94 7.39
CA THR A 199 22.95 -18.70 7.32
C THR A 199 22.85 -19.86 6.32
N SER A 200 21.77 -20.62 6.38
CA SER A 200 21.55 -21.77 5.49
C SER A 200 21.31 -21.35 4.03
N GLU A 201 20.58 -20.27 3.80
CA GLU A 201 20.31 -19.72 2.47
C GLU A 201 21.57 -19.16 1.82
N TYR A 202 22.40 -18.45 2.59
CA TYR A 202 23.69 -17.96 2.10
C TYR A 202 24.58 -19.12 1.61
N ALA A 203 24.65 -20.20 2.40
CA ALA A 203 25.43 -21.37 2.03
C ALA A 203 24.89 -22.09 0.78
N ALA A 204 23.57 -22.07 0.58
CA ALA A 204 22.90 -22.70 -0.55
C ALA A 204 22.81 -21.79 -1.80
N GLY A 205 23.13 -20.51 -1.68
CA GLY A 205 22.99 -19.51 -2.78
C GLY A 205 21.54 -19.29 -3.21
N LEU A 206 20.58 -19.41 -2.30
CA LEU A 206 19.15 -19.25 -2.59
C LEU A 206 18.45 -18.44 -1.49
N THR A 207 17.24 -17.98 -1.80
CA THR A 207 16.36 -17.28 -0.85
C THR A 207 14.99 -17.98 -0.82
N LYS A 208 14.32 -17.96 0.34
CA LYS A 208 13.03 -18.62 0.53
C LYS A 208 11.94 -17.62 0.90
N HIS A 209 10.74 -17.88 0.41
CA HIS A 209 9.54 -17.20 0.87
C HIS A 209 9.09 -17.80 2.21
N ALA A 210 8.57 -16.94 3.10
CA ALA A 210 8.26 -17.37 4.46
C ALA A 210 6.81 -17.73 4.67
N PHE A 211 5.93 -16.85 4.24
CA PHE A 211 4.52 -17.03 4.48
C PHE A 211 3.73 -16.54 3.27
N THR A 212 2.64 -17.23 3.03
CA THR A 212 1.62 -16.86 2.06
C THR A 212 0.25 -17.08 2.68
N THR A 213 -0.77 -16.55 2.03
CA THR A 213 -2.16 -16.86 2.40
C THR A 213 -2.44 -18.34 2.17
N ILE A 214 -3.14 -18.98 3.09
CA ILE A 214 -3.50 -20.41 3.00
C ILE A 214 -4.47 -20.62 1.84
N PRO A 215 -4.28 -21.60 0.95
CA PRO A 215 -5.28 -21.99 -0.05
C PRO A 215 -6.62 -22.37 0.59
N VAL A 216 -7.74 -22.01 -0.07
CA VAL A 216 -9.09 -22.22 0.50
C VAL A 216 -9.38 -23.68 0.81
N ASP A 217 -8.92 -24.60 -0.03
CA ASP A 217 -9.07 -26.06 0.13
C ASP A 217 -8.19 -26.67 1.23
N GLN A 218 -7.25 -25.89 1.78
CA GLN A 218 -6.38 -26.29 2.88
C GLN A 218 -6.83 -25.72 4.24
N LEU A 219 -7.90 -24.93 4.27
CA LEU A 219 -8.46 -24.42 5.52
C LEU A 219 -9.10 -25.59 6.31
N THR A 220 -8.77 -25.63 7.61
CA THR A 220 -9.25 -26.68 8.52
C THR A 220 -10.56 -26.32 9.21
N GLY A 221 -11.00 -25.06 9.08
CA GLY A 221 -12.16 -24.50 9.79
C GLY A 221 -11.87 -24.12 11.26
N LYS A 222 -10.62 -24.23 11.70
CA LYS A 222 -10.17 -23.83 13.06
C LYS A 222 -9.43 -22.49 13.06
N GLU A 223 -9.12 -21.98 11.88
CA GLU A 223 -8.43 -20.71 11.71
C GLU A 223 -9.33 -19.56 12.16
N PRO A 224 -8.72 -18.45 12.67
CA PRO A 224 -9.47 -17.23 12.90
C PRO A 224 -10.18 -16.74 11.63
N ASP A 225 -11.36 -16.14 11.76
CA ASP A 225 -12.18 -15.69 10.63
C ASP A 225 -11.42 -14.84 9.61
N PHE A 226 -10.50 -14.00 10.06
CA PHE A 226 -9.73 -13.15 9.16
C PHE A 226 -8.77 -13.95 8.26
N VAL A 227 -8.25 -15.09 8.72
CA VAL A 227 -7.40 -15.98 7.90
C VAL A 227 -8.22 -16.53 6.75
N ARG A 228 -9.45 -17.02 7.04
CA ARG A 228 -10.40 -17.47 6.02
C ARG A 228 -10.73 -16.35 5.03
N GLN A 229 -11.02 -15.14 5.51
CA GLN A 229 -11.33 -13.99 4.67
C GLN A 229 -10.17 -13.63 3.72
N TYR A 230 -8.92 -13.72 4.16
CA TYR A 230 -7.75 -13.54 3.30
C TYR A 230 -7.63 -14.66 2.25
N SER A 231 -7.86 -15.90 2.65
CA SER A 231 -7.85 -17.03 1.73
C SER A 231 -8.91 -16.87 0.64
N GLU A 232 -10.13 -16.52 1.02
CA GLU A 232 -11.25 -16.25 0.10
C GLU A 232 -11.01 -15.07 -0.83
N TYR A 233 -10.17 -14.11 -0.45
CA TYR A 233 -9.78 -13.02 -1.32
C TYR A 233 -8.60 -13.41 -2.22
N TYR A 234 -7.45 -13.77 -1.66
CA TYR A 234 -6.21 -13.93 -2.41
C TYR A 234 -6.10 -15.25 -3.19
N LYS A 235 -6.74 -16.31 -2.72
CA LYS A 235 -6.63 -17.68 -3.26
C LYS A 235 -7.89 -18.15 -4.01
N ALA A 236 -8.86 -17.27 -4.21
CA ALA A 236 -10.10 -17.54 -4.94
C ALA A 236 -10.34 -16.47 -6.02
N PRO A 237 -11.27 -16.71 -6.98
CA PRO A 237 -11.52 -15.79 -8.10
C PRO A 237 -11.89 -14.36 -7.69
N ARG A 238 -12.32 -14.15 -6.45
CA ARG A 238 -12.68 -12.83 -5.92
C ARG A 238 -11.59 -11.80 -6.08
N GLY A 239 -10.34 -12.15 -5.78
CA GLY A 239 -9.24 -11.20 -5.80
C GLY A 239 -7.90 -11.83 -6.17
N TYR A 240 -7.88 -13.11 -6.60
CA TYR A 240 -6.65 -13.75 -7.07
C TYR A 240 -6.03 -12.98 -8.24
N HIS A 241 -4.72 -12.75 -8.16
CA HIS A 241 -3.95 -12.20 -9.26
C HIS A 241 -2.59 -12.88 -9.38
N PRO A 242 -2.13 -13.24 -10.62
CA PRO A 242 -0.90 -14.02 -10.80
C PRO A 242 0.38 -13.29 -10.37
N ARG A 243 0.37 -11.97 -10.27
CA ARG A 243 1.51 -11.16 -9.78
C ARG A 243 1.43 -10.81 -8.29
N SER A 244 0.30 -11.08 -7.64
CA SER A 244 0.12 -10.77 -6.21
C SER A 244 0.96 -11.71 -5.33
N VAL A 245 1.73 -11.14 -4.41
CA VAL A 245 2.58 -11.87 -3.45
C VAL A 245 1.75 -12.86 -2.62
N ASN A 246 0.63 -12.39 -2.06
CA ASN A 246 -0.26 -13.22 -1.23
C ASN A 246 -1.05 -14.26 -2.03
N SER A 247 -1.27 -14.04 -3.33
CA SER A 247 -1.88 -15.05 -4.20
C SER A 247 -0.91 -16.18 -4.57
N ASN A 248 0.40 -15.98 -4.38
CA ASN A 248 1.46 -16.91 -4.78
C ASN A 248 2.31 -17.36 -3.60
N LEU A 249 3.64 -17.14 -3.68
CA LEU A 249 4.62 -17.72 -2.75
C LEU A 249 4.76 -16.96 -1.42
N GLY A 250 4.23 -15.73 -1.35
CA GLY A 250 4.37 -14.91 -0.16
C GLY A 250 5.66 -14.09 -0.13
N TRP A 251 5.98 -13.56 1.04
CA TRP A 251 7.07 -12.61 1.24
C TRP A 251 8.40 -13.29 1.55
N MET A 252 9.49 -12.61 1.22
CA MET A 252 10.83 -13.01 1.61
C MET A 252 11.01 -12.87 3.11
N GLN A 253 11.34 -13.98 3.79
CA GLN A 253 11.39 -14.04 5.26
C GLN A 253 12.45 -13.12 5.87
N GLN A 254 13.59 -12.94 5.22
CA GLN A 254 14.68 -12.11 5.73
C GLN A 254 14.29 -10.64 5.90
N ALA A 255 13.33 -10.16 5.09
CA ALA A 255 12.82 -8.80 5.21
C ALA A 255 12.07 -8.54 6.53
N MET A 256 11.55 -9.59 7.17
CA MET A 256 10.77 -9.46 8.41
C MET A 256 11.58 -8.97 9.62
N THR A 257 12.88 -9.20 9.66
CA THR A 257 13.72 -8.72 10.77
C THR A 257 13.73 -7.19 10.87
N GLY A 258 13.68 -6.51 9.73
CA GLY A 258 13.54 -5.05 9.70
C GLY A 258 12.25 -4.55 10.36
N TRP A 259 11.14 -5.27 10.17
CA TRP A 259 9.85 -4.90 10.75
C TRP A 259 9.85 -4.99 12.28
N MET A 260 10.41 -6.08 12.81
CA MET A 260 10.40 -6.35 14.25
C MET A 260 11.14 -5.31 15.09
N ASN A 261 11.92 -4.44 14.45
CA ASN A 261 12.75 -3.46 15.16
C ASN A 261 12.50 -2.01 14.69
N ASN A 262 11.47 -1.80 13.89
CA ASN A 262 11.03 -0.49 13.44
C ASN A 262 9.70 -0.11 14.07
N ALA A 263 9.39 1.17 14.06
CA ALA A 263 8.10 1.71 14.48
C ALA A 263 7.50 2.51 13.33
N LEU A 264 6.21 2.26 13.06
CA LEU A 264 5.44 3.07 12.15
C LEU A 264 5.10 4.41 12.82
N LEU A 265 5.24 5.50 12.07
CA LEU A 265 4.87 6.84 12.52
C LEU A 265 5.51 7.16 13.89
N SER A 266 6.84 7.16 13.93
CA SER A 266 7.60 7.43 15.17
C SER A 266 7.32 8.82 15.73
N HIS A 267 7.06 9.80 14.85
CA HIS A 267 6.75 11.18 15.16
C HIS A 267 5.37 11.56 14.61
N PRO A 268 4.26 11.12 15.24
CA PRO A 268 2.90 11.41 14.77
C PRO A 268 2.58 12.92 14.79
N GLU A 269 3.31 13.72 15.54
CA GLU A 269 3.23 15.18 15.59
C GLU A 269 3.67 15.87 14.30
N ASP A 270 4.49 15.20 13.47
CA ASP A 270 4.96 15.73 12.18
C ASP A 270 3.92 15.57 11.06
N LEU A 271 2.87 14.78 11.30
CA LEU A 271 1.79 14.60 10.33
C LEU A 271 0.81 15.77 10.41
N HIS A 272 1.07 16.82 9.65
CA HIS A 272 0.23 18.04 9.59
C HIS A 272 -0.93 17.95 8.59
N ALA A 273 -0.84 17.05 7.61
CA ALA A 273 -1.90 16.86 6.63
C ALA A 273 -3.18 16.33 7.29
N PRO A 274 -4.38 16.74 6.84
CA PRO A 274 -5.63 16.10 7.24
C PRO A 274 -5.63 14.59 7.01
N VAL A 275 -6.14 13.84 7.98
CA VAL A 275 -6.15 12.37 7.99
C VAL A 275 -7.58 11.84 8.07
N LEU A 276 -7.93 10.89 7.21
CA LEU A 276 -9.12 10.06 7.34
C LEU A 276 -8.70 8.59 7.48
N ILE A 277 -9.01 8.01 8.64
CA ILE A 277 -8.86 6.56 8.88
C ILE A 277 -10.22 5.91 8.68
N VAL A 278 -10.28 4.89 7.82
CA VAL A 278 -11.50 4.11 7.55
C VAL A 278 -11.28 2.68 7.98
N HIS A 279 -12.17 2.14 8.82
CA HIS A 279 -12.14 0.73 9.22
C HIS A 279 -13.51 0.10 9.17
N GLY A 280 -13.57 -1.21 8.90
CA GLY A 280 -14.76 -1.99 9.13
C GLY A 280 -15.01 -2.21 10.63
N GLU A 281 -16.27 -2.21 11.04
CA GLU A 281 -16.65 -2.48 12.43
C GLU A 281 -16.14 -3.84 12.92
N LYS A 282 -16.18 -4.86 12.03
CA LYS A 282 -15.73 -6.24 12.28
C LYS A 282 -14.31 -6.52 11.80
N ALA A 283 -13.56 -5.48 11.39
CA ALA A 283 -12.20 -5.67 10.95
C ALA A 283 -11.31 -6.04 12.15
N HIS A 284 -10.62 -7.17 12.06
CA HIS A 284 -9.69 -7.65 13.09
C HIS A 284 -8.51 -6.69 13.32
N SER A 285 -8.19 -5.84 12.34
CA SER A 285 -7.15 -4.80 12.43
C SER A 285 -7.65 -3.45 12.97
N ARG A 286 -8.92 -3.32 13.30
CA ARG A 286 -9.54 -2.04 13.71
C ARG A 286 -8.80 -1.36 14.86
N TYR A 287 -8.34 -2.15 15.84
CA TYR A 287 -7.62 -1.64 17.01
C TYR A 287 -6.35 -0.84 16.64
N MET A 288 -5.68 -1.19 15.54
CA MET A 288 -4.50 -0.46 15.06
C MET A 288 -4.87 0.93 14.54
N GLY A 289 -5.93 1.04 13.75
CA GLY A 289 -6.42 2.34 13.26
C GLY A 289 -6.94 3.23 14.38
N GLU A 290 -7.65 2.67 15.38
CA GLU A 290 -8.08 3.40 16.56
C GLU A 290 -6.90 3.89 17.41
N ASP A 291 -5.83 3.09 17.51
CA ASP A 291 -4.62 3.47 18.23
C ASP A 291 -3.87 4.61 17.52
N ILE A 292 -3.64 4.47 16.22
CA ILE A 292 -3.03 5.55 15.43
C ILE A 292 -3.87 6.84 15.53
N TYR A 293 -5.21 6.74 15.41
CA TYR A 293 -6.08 7.90 15.56
C TYR A 293 -5.87 8.61 16.92
N ARG A 294 -5.71 7.86 18.00
CA ARG A 294 -5.42 8.44 19.31
C ARG A 294 -4.05 9.11 19.38
N ARG A 295 -3.04 8.55 18.71
CA ARG A 295 -1.66 9.07 18.69
C ARG A 295 -1.51 10.34 17.86
N LEU A 296 -2.26 10.47 16.76
CA LEU A 296 -2.25 11.67 15.93
C LEU A 296 -2.63 12.91 16.73
N LYS A 297 -1.97 14.03 16.45
CA LYS A 297 -2.20 15.33 17.10
C LYS A 297 -3.14 16.19 16.26
N GLY A 298 -3.68 17.26 16.87
CA GLY A 298 -4.57 18.21 16.19
C GLY A 298 -5.98 17.70 15.93
N ASP A 299 -6.80 18.56 15.32
CA ASP A 299 -8.24 18.34 15.07
C ASP A 299 -8.55 17.98 13.62
N ASN A 300 -7.54 17.91 12.74
CA ASN A 300 -7.66 17.62 11.33
C ASN A 300 -7.69 16.12 11.00
N LYS A 301 -8.10 15.29 11.95
CA LYS A 301 -8.18 13.83 11.86
C LYS A 301 -9.61 13.32 12.02
N GLN A 302 -9.95 12.31 11.26
CA GLN A 302 -11.25 11.66 11.27
C GLN A 302 -11.07 10.14 11.35
N LEU A 303 -11.97 9.48 12.11
CA LEU A 303 -12.09 8.02 12.15
C LEU A 303 -13.50 7.64 11.70
N LEU A 304 -13.59 6.87 10.64
CA LEU A 304 -14.83 6.36 10.08
C LEU A 304 -14.91 4.85 10.25
N ILE A 305 -15.86 4.39 11.04
CA ILE A 305 -16.14 2.96 11.21
C ILE A 305 -17.34 2.58 10.33
N VAL A 306 -17.13 1.66 9.40
CA VAL A 306 -18.16 1.16 8.47
C VAL A 306 -18.92 0.03 9.16
N PRO A 307 -20.23 0.20 9.45
CA PRO A 307 -21.01 -0.81 10.16
C PRO A 307 -21.00 -2.17 9.45
N GLY A 308 -20.84 -3.24 10.20
CA GLY A 308 -20.89 -4.62 9.74
C GLY A 308 -19.76 -5.05 8.79
N ALA A 309 -18.92 -4.16 8.31
CA ALA A 309 -17.84 -4.48 7.37
C ALA A 309 -16.67 -5.18 8.07
N THR A 310 -16.09 -6.16 7.40
CA THR A 310 -14.84 -6.83 7.77
C THR A 310 -13.63 -6.09 7.19
N HIS A 311 -12.42 -6.60 7.45
CA HIS A 311 -11.21 -6.05 6.85
C HIS A 311 -11.20 -6.17 5.32
N THR A 312 -11.50 -7.35 4.81
CA THR A 312 -11.45 -7.63 3.36
C THR A 312 -12.68 -7.15 2.59
N ASP A 313 -13.77 -6.80 3.28
CA ASP A 313 -14.91 -6.13 2.63
C ASP A 313 -14.49 -4.75 2.08
N LEU A 314 -13.58 -4.07 2.75
CA LEU A 314 -13.04 -2.79 2.28
C LEU A 314 -11.95 -2.95 1.20
N TYR A 315 -11.74 -4.15 0.65
CA TYR A 315 -10.85 -4.37 -0.48
C TYR A 315 -11.56 -4.17 -1.82
N ASP A 316 -12.79 -4.66 -1.95
CA ASP A 316 -13.48 -4.79 -3.23
C ASP A 316 -15.01 -4.62 -3.18
N GLN A 317 -15.63 -4.62 -2.00
CA GLN A 317 -17.09 -4.48 -1.90
C GLN A 317 -17.50 -3.01 -1.99
N THR A 318 -17.80 -2.58 -3.21
CA THR A 318 -18.06 -1.17 -3.54
C THR A 318 -19.30 -0.59 -2.87
N ASP A 319 -20.24 -1.43 -2.43
CA ASP A 319 -21.41 -1.08 -1.63
C ASP A 319 -21.08 -0.81 -0.16
N LYS A 320 -19.94 -1.33 0.34
CA LYS A 320 -19.45 -1.13 1.70
C LYS A 320 -18.37 -0.07 1.80
N ILE A 321 -17.51 0.02 0.78
CA ILE A 321 -16.45 1.02 0.77
C ILE A 321 -17.06 2.41 0.67
N PRO A 322 -16.79 3.33 1.63
CA PRO A 322 -17.46 4.62 1.67
C PRO A 322 -16.83 5.63 0.70
N PHE A 323 -16.81 5.30 -0.61
CA PHE A 323 -16.13 6.09 -1.64
C PHE A 323 -16.57 7.56 -1.68
N ASP A 324 -17.86 7.85 -1.46
CA ASP A 324 -18.34 9.23 -1.46
C ASP A 324 -17.77 10.03 -0.28
N ARG A 325 -17.68 9.41 0.89
CA ARG A 325 -17.03 10.03 2.07
C ARG A 325 -15.54 10.27 1.86
N ILE A 326 -14.86 9.32 1.21
CA ILE A 326 -13.44 9.46 0.85
C ILE A 326 -13.26 10.60 -0.17
N ALA A 327 -14.10 10.65 -1.21
CA ALA A 327 -14.04 11.71 -2.21
C ALA A 327 -14.35 13.09 -1.61
N ASP A 328 -15.35 13.20 -0.73
CA ASP A 328 -15.70 14.45 -0.05
C ASP A 328 -14.59 14.92 0.89
N PHE A 329 -13.92 14.00 1.57
CA PHE A 329 -12.74 14.30 2.37
C PHE A 329 -11.65 14.94 1.51
N TYR A 330 -11.32 14.37 0.34
CA TYR A 330 -10.33 14.96 -0.57
C TYR A 330 -10.81 16.28 -1.16
N ARG A 331 -12.06 16.42 -1.61
CA ARG A 331 -12.60 17.71 -2.11
C ARG A 331 -12.50 18.82 -1.07
N THR A 332 -12.66 18.49 0.20
CA THR A 332 -12.57 19.45 1.29
C THR A 332 -11.15 19.90 1.56
N ASN A 333 -10.18 19.00 1.42
CA ASN A 333 -8.81 19.21 1.87
C ASN A 333 -7.79 19.44 0.73
N LEU A 334 -8.14 19.15 -0.53
CA LEU A 334 -7.35 19.44 -1.72
C LEU A 334 -7.91 20.65 -2.48
N LYS A 335 -7.91 21.82 -1.83
CA LYS A 335 -8.43 23.10 -2.39
C LYS A 335 -7.33 23.94 -2.97
#